data_c9c95b410a8439847a26e34ad1293159
#
_entry.id   c9c95b410a8439847a26e34ad1293159
#
_cell.length_a   1.000
_cell.length_b   1.000
_cell.length_c   1.000
_cell.angle_alpha   90.00
_cell.angle_beta   90.00
_cell.angle_gamma   90.00
#
_symmetry.space_group_name_H-M   'P 1'
#
loop_
_entity.id
_entity.type
_entity.pdbx_description
1 polymer ?
#
loop_
_entity_poly.entity_id
_entity_poly.type
_entity_poly.pdbx_seq_one_letter_code
_entity_poly.pdbx_strand_id
1 'polypeptide(L)'
;GYQLQCAWLHANINAYYSRVTNAADWQNFYMDDVNSFTYVSISDMDKEYYGVEAGLKFKVTSAFDIQLIGQISDAKITNDGKLEYMKSQDATVYGDVADGLVEDHIYNKGMRESGTPLTSASLGLSYHSGGWYIDLNANYYDRIYLSYSPNYRYQSACKVRGDILNNEPIRDNLEQAKGHGGFMIDGSIGKNIYLKRGSLSINLSVTNILNNTSIVTGGYEQSRSDYSTPKADGTATTRAYKFSRNPMKFYAYGTNAMLNIAYKF
;
A
#
# COMPACT_ATOMS: atom_id res chain seq x y z
N GLY A 1 -2.89 -2.14 -25.05
CA GLY A 1 -2.38 -3.48 -24.73
C GLY A 1 -2.16 -4.33 -25.96
N TYR A 2 -1.42 -5.38 -25.82
CA TYR A 2 -1.17 -6.39 -26.85
C TYR A 2 -1.40 -7.77 -26.28
N GLN A 3 -2.10 -8.61 -27.04
CA GLN A 3 -2.39 -9.99 -26.68
C GLN A 3 -1.95 -10.92 -27.81
N LEU A 4 -1.19 -11.96 -27.47
CA LEU A 4 -0.78 -13.03 -28.36
C LEU A 4 -1.26 -14.36 -27.83
N GLN A 5 -1.87 -15.16 -28.68
CA GLN A 5 -2.31 -16.51 -28.34
C GLN A 5 -1.88 -17.48 -29.45
N CYS A 6 -1.07 -18.46 -29.09
CA CYS A 6 -0.70 -19.56 -29.95
C CYS A 6 -0.72 -20.88 -29.17
N ALA A 7 -0.39 -22.00 -29.81
CA ALA A 7 -0.55 -23.33 -29.21
C ALA A 7 0.25 -23.53 -27.90
N TRP A 8 1.41 -22.88 -27.78
CA TRP A 8 2.34 -23.06 -26.67
C TRP A 8 2.55 -21.80 -25.81
N LEU A 9 2.08 -20.61 -26.28
CA LEU A 9 2.28 -19.33 -25.58
C LEU A 9 0.98 -18.53 -25.57
N HIS A 10 0.60 -18.08 -24.39
CA HIS A 10 -0.35 -16.98 -24.19
C HIS A 10 0.39 -15.82 -23.55
N ALA A 11 0.38 -14.67 -24.20
CA ALA A 11 1.03 -13.46 -23.73
C ALA A 11 0.01 -12.31 -23.71
N ASN A 12 0.07 -11.51 -22.64
CA ASN A 12 -0.68 -10.27 -22.51
C ASN A 12 0.25 -9.21 -21.93
N ILE A 13 0.34 -8.05 -22.59
CA ILE A 13 1.12 -6.91 -22.13
C ILE A 13 0.24 -5.69 -22.23
N ASN A 14 0.13 -4.95 -21.13
CA ASN A 14 -0.63 -3.71 -21.05
C ASN A 14 0.27 -2.60 -20.51
N ALA A 15 0.13 -1.40 -21.08
CA ALA A 15 0.63 -0.18 -20.51
C ALA A 15 -0.54 0.79 -20.33
N TYR A 16 -0.54 1.53 -19.23
CA TYR A 16 -1.60 2.47 -18.93
C TYR A 16 -1.04 3.78 -18.36
N TYR A 17 -1.79 4.84 -18.58
CA TYR A 17 -1.60 6.14 -17.97
C TYR A 17 -2.96 6.73 -17.66
N SER A 18 -3.12 7.25 -16.45
CA SER A 18 -4.31 7.97 -16.01
C SER A 18 -3.89 9.18 -15.18
N ARG A 19 -4.59 10.29 -15.35
CA ARG A 19 -4.44 11.49 -14.54
C ARG A 19 -5.79 11.87 -13.96
N VAL A 20 -5.82 12.15 -12.68
CA VAL A 20 -6.97 12.70 -11.96
C VAL A 20 -6.59 14.09 -11.50
N THR A 21 -7.41 15.08 -11.80
CA THR A 21 -7.22 16.47 -11.39
C THR A 21 -8.25 16.88 -10.36
N ASN A 22 -7.89 17.79 -9.47
CA ASN A 22 -8.76 18.30 -8.41
C ASN A 22 -9.33 17.19 -7.52
N ALA A 23 -8.54 16.17 -7.21
CA ALA A 23 -8.94 15.14 -6.29
C ALA A 23 -9.06 15.70 -4.87
N ALA A 24 -10.02 15.17 -4.12
CA ALA A 24 -10.18 15.45 -2.69
C ALA A 24 -10.15 14.15 -1.90
N ASP A 25 -9.69 14.24 -0.67
CA ASP A 25 -9.61 13.15 0.29
C ASP A 25 -10.02 13.62 1.68
N TRP A 26 -10.43 12.68 2.52
CA TRP A 26 -10.83 12.94 3.91
C TRP A 26 -9.96 12.10 4.82
N GLN A 27 -9.37 12.74 5.81
CA GLN A 27 -8.61 12.04 6.83
C GLN A 27 -9.02 12.53 8.22
N ASN A 28 -8.89 11.69 9.22
CA ASN A 28 -8.99 12.09 10.60
C ASN A 28 -7.72 11.70 11.35
N PHE A 29 -7.27 12.54 12.24
CA PHE A 29 -6.15 12.27 13.11
C PHE A 29 -6.24 13.10 14.39
N TYR A 30 -5.49 12.68 15.40
CA TYR A 30 -5.38 13.44 16.62
C TYR A 30 -4.42 14.60 16.42
N MET A 31 -4.93 15.84 16.55
CA MET A 31 -4.12 17.04 16.53
C MET A 31 -3.73 17.42 17.96
N ASP A 32 -2.43 17.42 18.22
CA ASP A 32 -1.92 17.78 19.55
C ASP A 32 -2.19 19.26 19.88
N ASP A 33 -2.21 20.15 18.87
CA ASP A 33 -2.45 21.59 19.04
C ASP A 33 -3.84 21.91 19.62
N VAL A 34 -4.84 21.12 19.23
CA VAL A 34 -6.24 21.29 19.69
C VAL A 34 -6.66 20.20 20.68
N ASN A 35 -5.73 19.29 21.01
CA ASN A 35 -5.94 18.17 21.93
C ASN A 35 -7.21 17.36 21.61
N SER A 36 -7.49 17.16 20.32
CA SER A 36 -8.72 16.52 19.83
C SER A 36 -8.51 15.77 18.53
N PHE A 37 -9.41 14.83 18.23
CA PHE A 37 -9.53 14.29 16.89
C PHE A 37 -10.13 15.33 15.97
N THR A 38 -9.46 15.55 14.85
CA THR A 38 -9.85 16.52 13.84
C THR A 38 -10.07 15.83 12.51
N TYR A 39 -11.16 16.18 11.84
CA TYR A 39 -11.38 15.80 10.44
C TYR A 39 -10.78 16.87 9.55
N VAL A 40 -10.00 16.43 8.58
CA VAL A 40 -9.41 17.32 7.58
C VAL A 40 -9.90 16.94 6.18
N SER A 41 -10.20 17.95 5.39
CA SER A 41 -10.39 17.86 3.96
C SER A 41 -9.08 18.25 3.28
N ILE A 42 -8.63 17.43 2.36
CA ILE A 42 -7.48 17.71 1.50
C ILE A 42 -8.01 17.79 0.09
N SER A 43 -7.84 18.93 -0.57
CA SER A 43 -8.37 19.22 -1.90
C SER A 43 -7.28 19.72 -2.86
N ASP A 44 -7.66 20.02 -4.10
CA ASP A 44 -6.78 20.52 -5.17
C ASP A 44 -5.59 19.59 -5.46
N MET A 45 -5.74 18.28 -5.27
CA MET A 45 -4.70 17.32 -5.56
C MET A 45 -4.81 16.83 -7.00
N ASP A 46 -3.70 16.84 -7.73
CA ASP A 46 -3.56 16.11 -8.98
C ASP A 46 -2.84 14.79 -8.72
N LYS A 47 -3.34 13.70 -9.30
CA LYS A 47 -2.76 12.37 -9.15
C LYS A 47 -2.46 11.76 -10.52
N GLU A 48 -1.35 11.03 -10.60
CA GLU A 48 -0.96 10.28 -11.79
C GLU A 48 -0.78 8.80 -11.45
N TYR A 49 -1.32 7.97 -12.34
CA TYR A 49 -1.24 6.51 -12.28
C TYR A 49 -0.72 6.00 -13.61
N TYR A 50 0.40 5.31 -13.60
CA TYR A 50 0.95 4.73 -14.83
C TYR A 50 1.71 3.45 -14.52
N GLY A 51 1.77 2.57 -15.51
CA GLY A 51 2.47 1.31 -15.33
C GLY A 51 2.46 0.43 -16.56
N VAL A 52 3.19 -0.65 -16.44
CA VAL A 52 3.24 -1.76 -17.38
C VAL A 52 2.98 -3.06 -16.64
N GLU A 53 2.12 -3.87 -17.22
CA GLU A 53 1.76 -5.19 -16.73
C GLU A 53 2.01 -6.22 -17.83
N ALA A 54 2.57 -7.36 -17.48
CA ALA A 54 2.79 -8.46 -18.40
C ALA A 54 2.43 -9.80 -17.78
N GLY A 55 1.76 -10.63 -18.54
CA GLY A 55 1.45 -12.01 -18.20
C GLY A 55 1.82 -12.94 -19.34
N LEU A 56 2.62 -13.96 -19.06
CA LEU A 56 3.07 -14.98 -20.03
C LEU A 56 2.73 -16.35 -19.46
N LYS A 57 2.08 -17.18 -20.26
CA LYS A 57 1.82 -18.58 -19.93
C LYS A 57 2.37 -19.48 -21.03
N PHE A 58 3.32 -20.30 -20.68
CA PHE A 58 3.97 -21.27 -21.54
C PHE A 58 3.42 -22.66 -21.28
N LYS A 59 2.88 -23.33 -22.29
CA LYS A 59 2.59 -24.75 -22.27
C LYS A 59 3.83 -25.52 -22.69
N VAL A 60 4.59 -25.99 -21.71
CA VAL A 60 5.87 -26.70 -21.97
C VAL A 60 5.59 -28.11 -22.46
N THR A 61 4.59 -28.77 -21.84
CA THR A 61 4.08 -30.08 -22.28
C THR A 61 2.57 -30.12 -22.12
N SER A 62 1.93 -31.25 -22.44
CA SER A 62 0.51 -31.46 -22.14
C SER A 62 0.18 -31.51 -20.64
N ALA A 63 1.21 -31.70 -19.79
CA ALA A 63 1.06 -31.85 -18.36
C ALA A 63 1.72 -30.74 -17.55
N PHE A 64 2.54 -29.86 -18.16
CA PHE A 64 3.34 -28.88 -17.46
C PHE A 64 3.28 -27.50 -18.09
N ASP A 65 2.86 -26.52 -17.29
CA ASP A 65 2.77 -25.10 -17.63
C ASP A 65 3.72 -24.27 -16.77
N ILE A 66 4.27 -23.20 -17.36
CA ILE A 66 5.01 -22.14 -16.64
C ILE A 66 4.26 -20.83 -16.86
N GLN A 67 4.05 -20.07 -15.78
CA GLN A 67 3.42 -18.75 -15.83
C GLN A 67 4.36 -17.69 -15.26
N LEU A 68 4.51 -16.58 -15.96
CA LEU A 68 5.22 -15.40 -15.51
C LEU A 68 4.25 -14.23 -15.51
N ILE A 69 4.13 -13.55 -14.39
CA ILE A 69 3.33 -12.33 -14.25
C ILE A 69 4.21 -11.27 -13.63
N GLY A 70 4.10 -10.05 -14.10
CA GLY A 70 4.83 -8.94 -13.50
C GLY A 70 4.16 -7.61 -13.76
N GLN A 71 4.31 -6.70 -12.81
CA GLN A 71 3.92 -5.31 -12.96
C GLN A 71 4.96 -4.38 -12.37
N ILE A 72 5.14 -3.23 -13.02
CA ILE A 72 5.84 -2.06 -12.50
C ILE A 72 4.94 -0.86 -12.74
N SER A 73 4.60 -0.17 -11.66
CA SER A 73 3.69 0.97 -11.71
C SER A 73 4.18 2.12 -10.83
N ASP A 74 3.60 3.29 -11.00
CA ASP A 74 3.65 4.38 -10.02
C ASP A 74 2.25 5.00 -9.88
N ALA A 75 1.93 5.43 -8.68
CA ALA A 75 0.67 6.06 -8.31
C ALA A 75 0.98 7.16 -7.30
N LYS A 76 1.05 8.42 -7.76
CA LYS A 76 1.57 9.53 -6.96
C LYS A 76 0.76 10.80 -7.11
N ILE A 77 0.81 11.63 -6.07
CA ILE A 77 0.34 13.01 -6.08
C ILE A 77 1.39 13.89 -6.77
N THR A 78 0.98 14.75 -7.69
CA THR A 78 1.90 15.54 -8.55
C THR A 78 2.05 16.98 -8.15
N ASN A 79 1.15 17.51 -7.33
CA ASN A 79 1.20 18.86 -6.76
C ASN A 79 0.99 18.83 -5.25
N ASP A 80 1.22 19.93 -4.59
CA ASP A 80 0.81 20.14 -3.21
C ASP A 80 -0.66 20.58 -3.18
N GLY A 81 -1.43 20.07 -2.22
CA GLY A 81 -2.85 20.33 -2.08
C GLY A 81 -3.17 21.45 -1.09
N LYS A 82 -4.47 21.66 -0.88
CA LYS A 82 -5.01 22.49 0.19
C LYS A 82 -5.53 21.60 1.31
N LEU A 83 -5.42 22.09 2.54
CA LEU A 83 -5.93 21.41 3.73
C LEU A 83 -6.88 22.36 4.45
N GLU A 84 -8.06 21.83 4.80
CA GLU A 84 -9.10 22.56 5.52
C GLU A 84 -9.54 21.73 6.73
N TYR A 85 -9.67 22.37 7.89
CA TYR A 85 -10.19 21.73 9.09
C TYR A 85 -10.86 22.71 10.04
N MET A 86 -11.74 22.19 10.90
CA MET A 86 -12.42 22.95 11.95
C MET A 86 -11.71 22.75 13.28
N LYS A 87 -11.39 23.83 13.98
CA LYS A 87 -10.92 23.80 15.37
C LYS A 87 -12.12 23.62 16.29
N SER A 88 -12.14 22.55 17.07
CA SER A 88 -13.26 22.24 17.95
C SER A 88 -13.46 23.28 19.09
N GLN A 89 -12.42 24.01 19.48
CA GLN A 89 -12.50 25.06 20.49
C GLN A 89 -13.25 26.30 19.98
N ASP A 90 -13.24 26.52 18.68
CA ASP A 90 -13.90 27.65 18.04
C ASP A 90 -15.33 27.27 17.56
N ALA A 91 -15.65 25.99 17.53
CA ALA A 91 -16.94 25.46 17.12
C ALA A 91 -18.07 25.68 18.15
N THR A 92 -17.80 26.28 19.29
CA THR A 92 -18.82 26.60 20.32
C THR A 92 -19.63 27.85 20.00
N VAL A 93 -19.30 28.60 18.96
CA VAL A 93 -20.06 29.76 18.53
C VAL A 93 -21.13 29.32 17.51
N TYR A 94 -22.33 29.09 18.03
CA TYR A 94 -23.51 28.91 17.20
C TYR A 94 -23.75 30.18 16.38
N GLY A 95 -23.42 30.15 15.10
CA GLY A 95 -23.82 31.21 14.20
C GLY A 95 -22.87 31.57 13.05
N ASP A 96 -21.56 31.52 13.23
CA ASP A 96 -20.61 31.79 12.15
C ASP A 96 -19.64 30.64 11.98
N VAL A 97 -19.92 29.78 11.01
CA VAL A 97 -19.09 28.63 10.63
C VAL A 97 -17.71 29.07 10.11
N ALA A 98 -17.56 30.35 9.73
CA ALA A 98 -16.34 30.91 9.16
C ALA A 98 -15.20 31.08 10.18
N ASP A 99 -15.51 31.36 11.43
CA ASP A 99 -14.49 31.71 12.44
C ASP A 99 -13.69 30.51 12.96
N GLY A 100 -14.17 29.27 12.77
CA GLY A 100 -13.50 28.05 13.18
C GLY A 100 -12.77 27.30 12.06
N LEU A 101 -12.98 27.70 10.81
CA LEU A 101 -12.35 27.06 9.65
C LEU A 101 -10.88 27.51 9.51
N VAL A 102 -9.99 26.54 9.46
CA VAL A 102 -8.57 26.77 9.19
C VAL A 102 -8.26 26.26 7.79
N GLU A 103 -7.70 27.12 6.97
CA GLU A 103 -7.17 26.80 5.66
C GLU A 103 -5.65 26.83 5.70
N ASP A 104 -5.00 25.82 5.12
CA ASP A 104 -3.55 25.71 5.03
C ASP A 104 -3.13 24.99 3.74
N HIS A 105 -1.86 25.02 3.41
CA HIS A 105 -1.28 24.21 2.36
C HIS A 105 -0.76 22.90 2.92
N ILE A 106 -0.90 21.81 2.16
CA ILE A 106 -0.29 20.52 2.50
C ILE A 106 0.80 20.15 1.49
N TYR A 107 1.98 19.84 1.99
CA TYR A 107 3.14 19.40 1.21
C TYR A 107 3.10 17.90 0.95
N ASN A 108 2.19 17.48 0.09
CA ASN A 108 1.96 16.08 -0.24
C ASN A 108 2.39 15.68 -1.66
N LYS A 109 2.99 16.59 -2.42
CA LYS A 109 3.58 16.28 -3.73
C LYS A 109 4.63 15.17 -3.61
N GLY A 110 4.50 14.15 -4.47
CA GLY A 110 5.38 12.98 -4.50
C GLY A 110 4.94 11.85 -3.57
N MET A 111 3.92 12.07 -2.72
CA MET A 111 3.32 10.98 -1.93
C MET A 111 2.65 9.98 -2.85
N ARG A 112 2.81 8.70 -2.52
CA ARG A 112 2.28 7.59 -3.30
C ARG A 112 1.10 6.94 -2.60
N GLU A 113 0.25 6.33 -3.40
CA GLU A 113 -0.83 5.49 -2.88
C GLU A 113 -0.25 4.35 -2.03
N SER A 114 -0.94 4.02 -0.97
CA SER A 114 -0.51 3.04 0.03
C SER A 114 -1.27 1.73 -0.08
N GLY A 115 -0.74 0.68 0.55
CA GLY A 115 -1.42 -0.58 0.72
C GLY A 115 -1.26 -1.58 -0.44
N THR A 116 -0.66 -1.18 -1.56
CA THR A 116 -0.34 -2.05 -2.69
C THR A 116 1.12 -1.96 -3.09
N PRO A 117 1.79 -3.07 -3.41
CA PRO A 117 3.14 -3.02 -3.96
C PRO A 117 3.10 -2.40 -5.38
N LEU A 118 3.93 -1.40 -5.63
CA LEU A 118 4.06 -0.77 -6.95
C LEU A 118 4.94 -1.60 -7.90
N THR A 119 5.60 -2.61 -7.38
CA THR A 119 6.34 -3.62 -8.15
C THR A 119 5.95 -4.99 -7.62
N SER A 120 5.47 -5.86 -8.49
CA SER A 120 5.23 -7.26 -8.16
C SER A 120 5.58 -8.17 -9.33
N ALA A 121 6.03 -9.38 -9.01
CA ALA A 121 6.28 -10.42 -9.98
C ALA A 121 5.89 -11.78 -9.40
N SER A 122 5.48 -12.71 -10.25
CA SER A 122 5.16 -14.09 -9.88
C SER A 122 5.67 -15.04 -10.94
N LEU A 123 6.30 -16.12 -10.49
CA LEU A 123 6.63 -17.30 -11.29
C LEU A 123 5.76 -18.46 -10.80
N GLY A 124 4.85 -18.93 -11.65
CA GLY A 124 3.99 -20.08 -11.40
C GLY A 124 4.46 -21.31 -12.18
N LEU A 125 4.48 -22.44 -11.50
CA LEU A 125 4.75 -23.76 -12.09
C LEU A 125 3.54 -24.64 -11.81
N SER A 126 2.93 -25.22 -12.86
CA SER A 126 1.75 -26.06 -12.74
C SER A 126 1.96 -27.40 -13.43
N TYR A 127 1.69 -28.49 -12.71
CA TYR A 127 1.76 -29.86 -13.23
C TYR A 127 0.42 -30.59 -13.06
N HIS A 128 -0.08 -31.17 -14.14
CA HIS A 128 -1.35 -31.90 -14.17
C HIS A 128 -1.19 -33.19 -14.95
N SER A 129 -1.19 -34.34 -14.29
CA SER A 129 -1.15 -35.63 -14.95
C SER A 129 -1.69 -36.75 -14.07
N GLY A 130 -2.39 -37.70 -14.65
CA GLY A 130 -2.86 -38.91 -13.95
C GLY A 130 -3.72 -38.62 -12.72
N GLY A 131 -4.48 -37.54 -12.72
CA GLY A 131 -5.28 -37.07 -11.58
C GLY A 131 -4.48 -36.30 -10.51
N TRP A 132 -3.15 -36.19 -10.61
CA TRP A 132 -2.36 -35.29 -9.82
C TRP A 132 -2.44 -33.86 -10.35
N TYR A 133 -2.42 -32.88 -9.45
CA TYR A 133 -2.20 -31.48 -9.76
C TYR A 133 -1.29 -30.87 -8.69
N ILE A 134 -0.26 -30.17 -9.14
CA ILE A 134 0.75 -29.56 -8.28
C ILE A 134 0.97 -28.15 -8.81
N ASP A 135 0.82 -27.16 -7.96
CA ASP A 135 1.06 -25.76 -8.26
C ASP A 135 2.08 -25.18 -7.28
N LEU A 136 3.02 -24.41 -7.79
CA LEU A 136 4.01 -23.69 -7.00
C LEU A 136 4.12 -22.27 -7.55
N ASN A 137 3.99 -21.27 -6.67
CA ASN A 137 4.09 -19.86 -7.04
C ASN A 137 5.15 -19.18 -6.19
N ALA A 138 6.14 -18.60 -6.85
CA ALA A 138 7.13 -17.73 -6.22
C ALA A 138 6.76 -16.27 -6.53
N ASN A 139 6.41 -15.53 -5.50
CA ASN A 139 5.93 -14.17 -5.57
C ASN A 139 6.98 -13.21 -5.02
N TYR A 140 7.18 -12.07 -5.68
CA TYR A 140 8.03 -10.97 -5.27
C TYR A 140 7.22 -9.69 -5.17
N TYR A 141 7.43 -8.94 -4.08
CA TYR A 141 6.76 -7.66 -3.83
C TYR A 141 7.79 -6.61 -3.44
N ASP A 142 7.64 -5.39 -3.95
CA ASP A 142 8.50 -4.27 -3.61
C ASP A 142 7.80 -2.93 -3.82
N ARG A 143 8.46 -1.83 -3.40
CA ARG A 143 7.95 -0.46 -3.50
C ARG A 143 6.59 -0.29 -2.82
N ILE A 144 6.50 -0.79 -1.58
CA ILE A 144 5.32 -0.68 -0.74
C ILE A 144 5.41 0.63 0.05
N TYR A 145 4.44 1.52 -0.14
CA TYR A 145 4.35 2.78 0.58
C TYR A 145 3.27 2.69 1.65
N LEU A 146 3.50 3.36 2.79
CA LEU A 146 2.55 3.43 3.87
C LEU A 146 1.69 4.68 3.74
N SER A 147 0.49 4.68 4.32
CA SER A 147 -0.33 5.88 4.35
C SER A 147 0.41 7.02 5.02
N TYR A 148 0.53 8.14 4.33
CA TYR A 148 1.17 9.31 4.89
C TYR A 148 0.24 10.03 5.88
N SER A 149 0.81 10.68 6.88
CA SER A 149 0.07 11.53 7.81
C SER A 149 0.06 12.98 7.32
N PRO A 150 -1.10 13.61 7.10
CA PRO A 150 -1.19 15.00 6.74
C PRO A 150 -0.79 15.92 7.90
N ASN A 151 -0.93 15.47 9.14
CA ASN A 151 -0.70 16.25 10.36
C ASN A 151 0.65 16.99 10.39
N TYR A 152 1.68 16.42 9.78
CA TYR A 152 3.02 17.01 9.80
C TYR A 152 3.44 17.65 8.49
N ARG A 153 2.57 17.63 7.49
CA ARG A 153 2.87 18.12 6.14
C ARG A 153 2.17 19.42 5.80
N TYR A 154 1.34 19.96 6.67
CA TYR A 154 0.76 21.28 6.43
C TYR A 154 1.74 22.40 6.76
N GLN A 155 1.62 23.51 6.06
CA GLN A 155 2.63 24.56 6.03
C GLN A 155 2.91 25.16 7.41
N SER A 156 1.89 25.44 8.21
CA SER A 156 2.07 26.01 9.55
C SER A 156 2.86 25.08 10.46
N ALA A 157 2.59 23.76 10.45
CA ALA A 157 3.36 22.79 11.21
C ALA A 157 4.81 22.68 10.73
N CYS A 158 5.03 22.71 9.41
CA CYS A 158 6.38 22.70 8.84
C CYS A 158 7.18 23.95 9.22
N LYS A 159 6.53 25.13 9.25
CA LYS A 159 7.18 26.37 9.72
C LYS A 159 7.63 26.27 11.17
N VAL A 160 6.78 25.77 12.06
CA VAL A 160 7.09 25.60 13.48
C VAL A 160 8.29 24.66 13.70
N ARG A 161 8.39 23.60 12.91
CA ARG A 161 9.47 22.62 13.00
C ARG A 161 10.78 23.05 12.30
N GLY A 162 10.75 24.13 11.51
CA GLY A 162 11.88 24.53 10.70
C GLY A 162 12.09 23.68 9.44
N ASP A 163 11.04 23.02 8.95
CA ASP A 163 11.09 22.20 7.72
C ASP A 163 10.88 23.04 6.44
N ILE A 164 10.94 24.37 6.55
CA ILE A 164 10.85 25.30 5.42
C ILE A 164 12.14 26.09 5.30
N LEU A 165 12.72 26.07 4.12
CA LEU A 165 13.90 26.85 3.75
C LEU A 165 13.60 27.66 2.50
N ASN A 166 13.86 28.97 2.53
CA ASN A 166 13.59 29.90 1.40
C ASN A 166 12.14 29.81 0.86
N ASN A 167 11.16 29.67 1.75
CA ASN A 167 9.74 29.49 1.45
C ASN A 167 9.37 28.14 0.78
N GLU A 168 10.31 27.21 0.66
CA GLU A 168 10.08 25.87 0.11
C GLU A 168 10.23 24.79 1.19
N PRO A 169 9.44 23.72 1.14
CA PRO A 169 9.55 22.63 2.09
C PRO A 169 10.84 21.83 1.87
N ILE A 170 11.47 21.45 2.96
CA ILE A 170 12.60 20.52 2.95
C ILE A 170 12.04 19.11 2.71
N ARG A 171 11.95 18.69 1.44
CA ARG A 171 11.28 17.44 1.01
C ARG A 171 11.84 16.18 1.69
N ASP A 172 13.13 16.14 1.96
CA ASP A 172 13.76 15.00 2.65
C ASP A 172 13.22 14.79 4.07
N ASN A 173 12.76 15.86 4.73
CA ASN A 173 12.15 15.79 6.04
C ASN A 173 10.69 15.28 5.96
N LEU A 174 10.07 15.36 4.78
CA LEU A 174 8.70 14.98 4.51
C LEU A 174 8.60 13.65 3.74
N GLU A 175 9.69 12.87 3.68
CA GLU A 175 9.70 11.57 2.97
C GLU A 175 8.63 10.63 3.52
N GLN A 176 7.89 10.00 2.61
CA GLN A 176 6.86 9.01 2.96
C GLN A 176 7.49 7.71 3.45
N ALA A 177 6.93 7.14 4.50
CA ALA A 177 7.37 5.86 5.03
C ALA A 177 7.17 4.72 4.02
N LYS A 178 8.15 3.81 3.98
CA LYS A 178 8.16 2.65 3.09
C LYS A 178 8.11 1.36 3.89
N GLY A 179 7.44 0.37 3.32
CA GLY A 179 7.47 -1.00 3.76
C GLY A 179 8.63 -1.77 3.14
N HIS A 180 9.02 -2.84 3.79
CA HIS A 180 10.00 -3.80 3.27
C HIS A 180 9.28 -4.82 2.40
N GLY A 181 9.73 -5.01 1.17
CA GLY A 181 9.26 -6.04 0.24
C GLY A 181 9.94 -7.38 0.49
N GLY A 182 9.76 -8.33 -0.44
CA GLY A 182 10.43 -9.62 -0.37
C GLY A 182 9.76 -10.71 -1.18
N PHE A 183 10.25 -11.93 -0.98
CA PHE A 183 9.74 -13.13 -1.64
C PHE A 183 8.81 -13.94 -0.73
N MET A 184 7.76 -14.49 -1.34
CA MET A 184 6.84 -15.43 -0.72
C MET A 184 6.63 -16.60 -1.67
N ILE A 185 6.63 -17.83 -1.16
CA ILE A 185 6.36 -19.04 -1.94
C ILE A 185 5.08 -19.67 -1.41
N ASP A 186 4.16 -19.95 -2.36
CA ASP A 186 2.90 -20.64 -2.10
C ASP A 186 2.88 -21.90 -2.95
N GLY A 187 2.23 -22.95 -2.46
CA GLY A 187 2.11 -24.19 -3.22
C GLY A 187 0.86 -24.98 -2.87
N SER A 188 0.45 -25.81 -3.80
CA SER A 188 -0.60 -26.79 -3.57
C SER A 188 -0.25 -28.12 -4.23
N ILE A 189 -0.69 -29.20 -3.61
CA ILE A 189 -0.62 -30.54 -4.16
C ILE A 189 -1.96 -31.23 -3.93
N GLY A 190 -2.49 -31.83 -4.99
CA GLY A 190 -3.74 -32.57 -4.87
C GLY A 190 -3.81 -33.77 -5.79
N LYS A 191 -4.77 -34.63 -5.48
CA LYS A 191 -5.05 -35.87 -6.21
C LYS A 191 -6.56 -36.06 -6.37
N ASN A 192 -6.97 -36.30 -7.61
CA ASN A 192 -8.30 -36.81 -7.93
C ASN A 192 -8.23 -38.31 -8.11
N ILE A 193 -9.00 -39.06 -7.32
CA ILE A 193 -9.10 -40.52 -7.34
C ILE A 193 -10.48 -40.87 -7.85
N TYR A 194 -10.54 -41.50 -9.03
CA TYR A 194 -11.79 -41.92 -9.63
C TYR A 194 -12.15 -43.32 -9.13
N LEU A 195 -13.31 -43.43 -8.51
CA LEU A 195 -13.85 -44.66 -7.94
C LEU A 195 -14.96 -45.23 -8.86
N LYS A 196 -15.37 -46.47 -8.66
CA LYS A 196 -16.47 -47.07 -9.44
C LYS A 196 -17.79 -46.29 -9.30
N ARG A 197 -18.01 -45.67 -8.15
CA ARG A 197 -19.18 -44.79 -7.89
C ARG A 197 -18.66 -43.51 -7.22
N GLY A 198 -18.39 -42.49 -8.06
CA GLY A 198 -17.95 -41.16 -7.58
C GLY A 198 -16.45 -40.89 -7.71
N SER A 199 -16.03 -39.81 -7.15
CA SER A 199 -14.63 -39.37 -7.13
C SER A 199 -14.25 -38.75 -5.78
N LEU A 200 -13.03 -39.01 -5.35
CA LEU A 200 -12.42 -38.42 -4.16
C LEU A 200 -11.36 -37.43 -4.61
N SER A 201 -11.45 -36.19 -4.15
CA SER A 201 -10.44 -35.15 -4.35
C SER A 201 -9.80 -34.81 -3.01
N ILE A 202 -8.48 -34.84 -2.95
CA ILE A 202 -7.70 -34.45 -1.77
C ILE A 202 -6.75 -33.36 -2.22
N ASN A 203 -6.72 -32.23 -1.52
CA ASN A 203 -5.83 -31.11 -1.81
C ASN A 203 -5.23 -30.55 -0.52
N LEU A 204 -3.89 -30.40 -0.49
CA LEU A 204 -3.15 -29.65 0.51
C LEU A 204 -2.63 -28.36 -0.13
N SER A 205 -3.02 -27.23 0.42
CA SER A 205 -2.52 -25.91 0.02
C SER A 205 -1.71 -25.31 1.18
N VAL A 206 -0.55 -24.76 0.86
CA VAL A 206 0.33 -24.08 1.83
C VAL A 206 0.68 -22.72 1.29
N THR A 207 0.39 -21.67 2.05
CA THR A 207 0.81 -20.30 1.76
C THR A 207 2.02 -19.93 2.60
N ASN A 208 2.87 -19.08 2.03
CA ASN A 208 4.11 -18.62 2.66
C ASN A 208 4.99 -19.78 3.19
N ILE A 209 5.35 -20.71 2.31
CA ILE A 209 6.16 -21.89 2.65
C ILE A 209 7.50 -21.51 3.32
N LEU A 210 8.07 -20.36 2.93
CA LEU A 210 9.32 -19.85 3.50
C LEU A 210 9.15 -19.22 4.88
N ASN A 211 7.92 -19.11 5.39
CA ASN A 211 7.58 -18.43 6.64
C ASN A 211 8.17 -17.01 6.73
N ASN A 212 8.14 -16.27 5.61
CA ASN A 212 8.64 -14.91 5.57
C ASN A 212 7.61 -13.94 6.16
N THR A 213 7.79 -13.55 7.40
CA THR A 213 6.94 -12.59 8.12
C THR A 213 7.50 -11.17 8.11
N SER A 214 8.57 -10.90 7.35
CA SER A 214 9.20 -9.58 7.29
C SER A 214 8.59 -8.66 6.23
N ILE A 215 7.82 -9.21 5.29
CA ILE A 215 7.16 -8.43 4.24
C ILE A 215 6.09 -7.53 4.86
N VAL A 216 6.19 -6.24 4.60
CA VAL A 216 5.21 -5.25 5.04
C VAL A 216 4.05 -5.23 4.04
N THR A 217 2.84 -5.53 4.50
CA THR A 217 1.63 -5.58 3.66
C THR A 217 0.84 -4.27 3.67
N GLY A 218 1.20 -3.34 4.55
CA GLY A 218 0.56 -2.05 4.69
C GLY A 218 0.97 -1.36 5.98
N GLY A 219 0.29 -0.29 6.30
CA GLY A 219 0.54 0.49 7.51
C GLY A 219 0.38 1.99 7.27
N TYR A 220 0.70 2.76 8.26
CA TYR A 220 0.54 4.21 8.23
C TYR A 220 1.61 4.91 9.06
N GLU A 221 1.90 6.16 8.71
CA GLU A 221 2.68 7.05 9.54
C GLU A 221 1.86 7.46 10.76
N GLN A 222 2.49 7.43 11.94
CA GLN A 222 1.78 7.84 13.15
C GLN A 222 1.55 9.35 13.15
N SER A 223 0.36 9.74 13.54
CA SER A 223 -0.05 11.15 13.58
C SER A 223 0.43 11.90 14.81
N ARG A 224 0.99 11.22 15.81
CA ARG A 224 1.53 11.85 16.99
C ARG A 224 2.94 12.35 16.75
N SER A 225 3.15 13.64 16.95
CA SER A 225 4.47 14.21 17.11
C SER A 225 4.67 14.63 18.57
N ASP A 226 5.88 14.47 19.03
CA ASP A 226 6.32 15.22 20.18
C ASP A 226 6.61 16.64 19.71
N TYR A 227 5.61 17.50 19.69
CA TYR A 227 5.84 18.95 19.59
C TYR A 227 6.68 19.43 20.76
N SER A 228 7.18 20.65 20.64
CA SER A 228 7.93 21.28 21.72
C SER A 228 7.20 21.13 23.05
N THR A 229 7.73 20.29 23.92
CA THR A 229 7.20 20.17 25.27
C THR A 229 7.77 21.32 26.09
N PRO A 230 6.93 22.23 26.64
CA PRO A 230 7.42 23.28 27.55
C PRO A 230 8.12 22.63 28.74
N LYS A 231 9.32 23.11 29.05
CA LYS A 231 10.01 22.72 30.27
C LYS A 231 9.67 23.69 31.42
N ALA A 232 9.87 23.24 32.66
CA ALA A 232 9.64 24.05 33.85
C ALA A 232 10.52 25.32 33.91
N ASP A 233 11.58 25.36 33.14
CA ASP A 233 12.50 26.50 33.03
C ASP A 233 12.10 27.51 31.94
N GLY A 234 10.93 27.33 31.32
CA GLY A 234 10.42 28.21 30.25
C GLY A 234 11.04 27.92 28.88
N THR A 235 11.95 26.96 28.76
CA THR A 235 12.45 26.48 27.46
C THR A 235 11.56 25.38 26.89
N ALA A 236 11.66 25.16 25.59
CA ALA A 236 10.96 24.07 24.94
C ALA A 236 11.93 23.11 24.25
N THR A 237 11.68 21.82 24.33
CA THR A 237 12.42 20.85 23.52
C THR A 237 11.69 20.67 22.19
N THR A 238 12.34 21.05 21.10
CA THR A 238 11.87 20.75 19.74
C THR A 238 12.52 19.45 19.29
N ARG A 239 11.74 18.43 18.99
CA ARG A 239 12.24 17.22 18.33
C ARG A 239 12.01 17.35 16.84
N ALA A 240 13.08 17.30 16.06
CA ALA A 240 12.97 17.10 14.62
C ALA A 240 12.45 15.68 14.35
N TYR A 241 11.28 15.55 13.78
CA TYR A 241 10.63 14.27 13.52
C TYR A 241 10.73 13.93 12.05
N LYS A 242 11.26 12.76 11.73
CA LYS A 242 11.16 12.17 10.38
C LYS A 242 10.00 11.17 10.36
N PHE A 243 9.00 11.43 9.56
CA PHE A 243 7.79 10.61 9.45
C PHE A 243 8.09 9.15 9.09
N SER A 244 9.06 8.93 8.21
CA SER A 244 9.51 7.59 7.84
C SER A 244 10.14 6.79 8.98
N ARG A 245 10.43 7.41 10.13
CA ARG A 245 11.12 6.76 11.27
C ARG A 245 10.18 6.13 12.30
N ASN A 246 8.90 6.46 12.27
CA ASN A 246 7.94 5.94 13.27
C ASN A 246 6.60 5.50 12.65
N PRO A 247 6.61 4.63 11.63
CA PRO A 247 5.38 4.11 11.06
C PRO A 247 4.85 2.92 11.86
N MET A 248 3.53 2.77 11.88
CA MET A 248 2.89 1.51 12.22
C MET A 248 2.90 0.62 10.97
N LYS A 249 3.42 -0.60 11.08
CA LYS A 249 3.54 -1.54 9.97
C LYS A 249 2.69 -2.78 10.21
N PHE A 250 2.02 -3.24 9.16
CA PHE A 250 1.36 -4.54 9.12
C PHE A 250 2.23 -5.49 8.31
N TYR A 251 2.32 -6.73 8.77
CA TYR A 251 3.22 -7.72 8.20
C TYR A 251 2.45 -8.90 7.61
N ALA A 252 3.08 -9.59 6.68
CA ALA A 252 2.57 -10.83 6.15
C ALA A 252 2.43 -11.89 7.25
N TYR A 253 1.37 -12.69 7.14
CA TYR A 253 1.19 -13.83 8.03
C TYR A 253 2.24 -14.89 7.75
N GLY A 254 2.59 -15.65 8.79
CA GLY A 254 3.44 -16.82 8.68
C GLY A 254 2.82 -17.93 7.82
N THR A 255 3.50 -19.07 7.77
CA THR A 255 3.03 -20.24 7.01
C THR A 255 1.63 -20.66 7.46
N ASN A 256 0.74 -20.84 6.50
CA ASN A 256 -0.61 -21.34 6.72
C ASN A 256 -0.86 -22.53 5.78
N ALA A 257 -1.48 -23.58 6.30
CA ALA A 257 -1.80 -24.79 5.53
C ALA A 257 -3.29 -25.13 5.65
N MET A 258 -3.87 -25.57 4.54
CA MET A 258 -5.26 -26.01 4.46
C MET A 258 -5.34 -27.34 3.73
N LEU A 259 -5.97 -28.32 4.37
CA LEU A 259 -6.32 -29.61 3.76
C LEU A 259 -7.81 -29.60 3.36
N ASN A 260 -8.07 -29.86 2.11
CA ASN A 260 -9.43 -30.03 1.58
C ASN A 260 -9.63 -31.46 1.11
N ILE A 261 -10.73 -32.08 1.53
CA ILE A 261 -11.14 -33.42 1.10
C ILE A 261 -12.60 -33.33 0.63
N ALA A 262 -12.84 -33.68 -0.62
CA ALA A 262 -14.16 -33.65 -1.22
C ALA A 262 -14.49 -35.00 -1.87
N TYR A 263 -15.68 -35.50 -1.60
CA TYR A 263 -16.22 -36.68 -2.26
C TYR A 263 -17.47 -36.30 -3.08
N LYS A 264 -17.45 -36.72 -4.34
CA LYS A 264 -18.57 -36.54 -5.26
C LYS A 264 -19.08 -37.92 -5.62
N PHE A 265 -20.36 -38.21 -5.32
CA PHE A 265 -21.08 -39.43 -5.62
C PHE A 265 -22.03 -39.24 -6.81
#